data_07b6b4583274fd23376347fac12f70ec
#
_entry.id   07b6b4583274fd23376347fac12f70ec
#
_cell.length_a   1.000
_cell.length_b   1.000
_cell.length_c   1.000
_cell.angle_alpha   90.00
_cell.angle_beta   90.00
_cell.angle_gamma   90.00
#
_symmetry.space_group_name_H-M   'P 1'
#
loop_
_entity.id
_entity.type
_entity.pdbx_description
1 polymer ?
#
loop_
_entity_poly.entity_id
_entity_poly.type
_entity_poly.pdbx_seq_one_letter_code
_entity_poly.pdbx_strand_id
1 'polypeptide(L)'
;MSIYRRRKHDIPELNTASLPDLIFTILFFFMLVTHMRKTTVKVKYQVPQGTELTKLVKKSAISYIYIGTPTDATGEALGDSMCVQLNDKIVDLKDIKGYLAKERQTMSATDRKQLSASVRADKNTPMGVINDLKQGLRESNVLKVNFAATFKKHNSAASY
;
A
#
# COMPACT_ATOMS: atom_id res chain seq x y z
N MET A 1 -50.05 18.70 66.94
CA MET A 1 -49.43 19.40 65.79
C MET A 1 -48.32 18.50 65.26
N SER A 2 -48.58 17.83 64.14
CA SER A 2 -47.62 16.93 63.52
C SER A 2 -46.78 17.71 62.50
N ILE A 3 -45.48 17.87 62.74
CA ILE A 3 -44.56 18.55 61.89
C ILE A 3 -44.06 17.53 60.86
N TYR A 4 -44.63 17.55 59.67
CA TYR A 4 -44.21 16.73 58.54
C TYR A 4 -42.88 17.29 57.97
N ARG A 5 -41.74 16.66 58.31
CA ARG A 5 -40.42 16.98 57.86
C ARG A 5 -40.26 16.39 56.46
N ARG A 6 -40.39 17.18 55.43
CA ARG A 6 -40.06 16.78 54.03
C ARG A 6 -38.58 16.37 53.94
N ARG A 7 -38.32 15.10 53.71
CA ARG A 7 -37.01 14.63 53.33
C ARG A 7 -36.71 15.20 51.96
N LYS A 8 -35.64 15.99 51.85
CA LYS A 8 -35.06 16.34 50.55
C LYS A 8 -34.49 15.06 49.95
N HIS A 9 -35.02 14.66 48.81
CA HIS A 9 -34.37 13.68 47.97
C HIS A 9 -33.20 14.42 47.30
N ASP A 10 -31.98 14.19 47.78
CA ASP A 10 -30.78 14.51 47.06
C ASP A 10 -30.72 13.61 45.82
N ILE A 11 -30.87 14.21 44.66
CA ILE A 11 -30.68 13.51 43.38
C ILE A 11 -29.18 13.17 43.33
N PRO A 12 -28.80 11.88 43.19
CA PRO A 12 -27.40 11.52 43.09
C PRO A 12 -26.82 12.25 41.86
N GLU A 13 -25.77 13.04 42.08
CA GLU A 13 -25.04 13.68 41.00
C GLU A 13 -24.51 12.60 40.06
N LEU A 14 -24.88 12.72 38.80
CA LEU A 14 -24.33 11.88 37.72
C LEU A 14 -22.80 12.06 37.71
N ASN A 15 -22.08 11.03 38.07
CA ASN A 15 -20.62 11.02 38.03
C ASN A 15 -20.16 11.05 36.57
N THR A 16 -20.00 12.23 36.01
CA THR A 16 -19.56 12.46 34.64
C THR A 16 -18.06 12.26 34.46
N ALA A 17 -17.33 11.93 35.53
CA ALA A 17 -15.88 11.75 35.49
C ALA A 17 -15.43 10.55 34.60
N SER A 18 -16.32 9.57 34.38
CA SER A 18 -16.04 8.38 33.57
C SER A 18 -16.34 8.58 32.06
N LEU A 19 -17.10 9.62 31.69
CA LEU A 19 -17.46 9.92 30.31
C LEU A 19 -16.24 10.25 29.42
N PRO A 20 -15.30 11.12 29.86
CA PRO A 20 -14.09 11.40 29.11
C PRO A 20 -13.22 10.17 28.89
N ASP A 21 -13.14 9.27 29.87
CA ASP A 21 -12.33 8.04 29.77
C ASP A 21 -12.91 7.07 28.74
N LEU A 22 -14.24 6.93 28.68
CA LEU A 22 -14.90 6.10 27.67
C LEU A 22 -14.68 6.67 26.27
N ILE A 23 -14.81 7.98 26.08
CA ILE A 23 -14.53 8.64 24.79
C ILE A 23 -13.07 8.47 24.39
N PHE A 24 -12.14 8.65 25.34
CA PHE A 24 -10.71 8.48 25.10
C PHE A 24 -10.38 7.04 24.72
N THR A 25 -10.96 6.05 25.40
CA THR A 25 -10.76 4.63 25.11
C THR A 25 -11.28 4.26 23.72
N ILE A 26 -12.44 4.78 23.31
CA ILE A 26 -12.98 4.56 21.96
C ILE A 26 -12.09 5.20 20.90
N LEU A 27 -11.66 6.45 21.11
CA LEU A 27 -10.75 7.12 20.17
C LEU A 27 -9.41 6.39 20.06
N PHE A 28 -8.85 5.94 21.17
CA PHE A 28 -7.62 5.15 21.21
C PHE A 28 -7.79 3.81 20.49
N PHE A 29 -8.92 3.13 20.70
CA PHE A 29 -9.25 1.90 19.98
C PHE A 29 -9.34 2.13 18.46
N PHE A 30 -10.04 3.18 18.02
CA PHE A 30 -10.08 3.53 16.61
C PHE A 30 -8.70 3.91 16.07
N MET A 31 -7.87 4.58 16.83
CA MET A 31 -6.49 4.88 16.45
C MET A 31 -5.67 3.61 16.25
N LEU A 32 -5.83 2.59 17.09
CA LEU A 32 -5.14 1.30 16.95
C LEU A 32 -5.67 0.50 15.75
N VAL A 33 -7.00 0.52 15.52
CA VAL A 33 -7.64 -0.23 14.42
C VAL A 33 -7.40 0.42 13.06
N THR A 34 -7.31 1.75 12.99
CA THR A 34 -6.98 2.49 11.75
C THR A 34 -5.50 2.43 11.41
N HIS A 35 -4.86 1.28 11.60
CA HIS A 35 -3.52 1.08 11.11
C HIS A 35 -3.53 1.13 9.59
N MET A 36 -2.78 2.08 9.02
CA MET A 36 -2.66 2.23 7.56
C MET A 36 -2.25 0.88 6.96
N ARG A 37 -3.07 0.38 6.03
CA ARG A 37 -2.71 -0.79 5.22
C ARG A 37 -1.39 -0.52 4.52
N LYS A 38 -0.34 -1.16 4.98
CA LYS A 38 0.94 -1.19 4.27
C LYS A 38 0.88 -2.35 3.28
N THR A 39 1.18 -2.08 2.01
CA THR A 39 1.35 -3.13 1.01
C THR A 39 2.46 -4.06 1.46
N THR A 40 2.10 -5.31 1.72
CA THR A 40 3.06 -6.34 2.11
C THR A 40 3.72 -6.88 0.86
N VAL A 41 5.01 -6.63 0.69
CA VAL A 41 5.77 -7.14 -0.44
C VAL A 41 6.12 -8.60 -0.18
N LYS A 42 5.57 -9.47 -1.03
CA LYS A 42 5.73 -10.94 -0.96
C LYS A 42 6.77 -11.48 -1.94
N VAL A 43 7.47 -10.58 -2.62
CA VAL A 43 8.51 -10.95 -3.58
C VAL A 43 9.83 -10.28 -3.20
N LYS A 44 10.93 -11.04 -3.31
CA LYS A 44 12.27 -10.50 -3.16
C LYS A 44 12.70 -9.90 -4.49
N TYR A 45 13.07 -8.63 -4.47
CA TYR A 45 13.54 -7.92 -5.65
C TYR A 45 14.65 -6.95 -5.28
N GLN A 46 15.62 -6.79 -6.16
CA GLN A 46 16.64 -5.76 -6.08
C GLN A 46 16.43 -4.79 -7.24
N VAL A 47 16.01 -3.56 -6.93
CA VAL A 47 15.79 -2.56 -7.95
C VAL A 47 17.11 -2.17 -8.65
N PRO A 48 17.11 -2.00 -9.97
CA PRO A 48 18.27 -1.53 -10.69
C PRO A 48 18.63 -0.11 -10.27
N GLN A 49 19.90 0.26 -10.45
CA GLN A 49 20.36 1.61 -10.17
C GLN A 49 20.07 2.52 -11.37
N GLY A 50 19.49 3.68 -11.11
CA GLY A 50 19.21 4.71 -12.11
C GLY A 50 19.87 6.04 -11.78
N THR A 51 20.13 6.83 -12.79
CA THR A 51 20.75 8.16 -12.66
C THR A 51 19.71 9.26 -12.45
N GLU A 52 18.52 9.09 -13.06
CA GLU A 52 17.43 10.06 -12.93
C GLU A 52 16.18 9.41 -12.36
N LEU A 53 15.71 9.95 -11.23
CA LEU A 53 14.54 9.46 -10.53
C LEU A 53 13.57 10.61 -10.28
N THR A 54 12.33 10.43 -10.76
CA THR A 54 11.22 11.34 -10.49
C THR A 54 10.37 10.84 -9.32
N LYS A 55 9.99 11.74 -8.41
CA LYS A 55 9.13 11.40 -7.28
C LYS A 55 7.67 11.39 -7.70
N LEU A 56 6.97 10.31 -7.44
CA LEU A 56 5.52 10.19 -7.68
C LEU A 56 4.73 11.06 -6.69
N VAL A 57 3.83 11.89 -7.21
CA VAL A 57 3.18 12.97 -6.44
C VAL A 57 1.90 12.55 -5.72
N LYS A 58 1.15 11.55 -6.23
CA LYS A 58 -0.12 11.10 -5.62
C LYS A 58 -0.16 9.60 -5.43
N LYS A 59 -0.32 9.16 -4.17
CA LYS A 59 -0.36 7.74 -3.80
C LYS A 59 -1.72 7.05 -4.08
N SER A 60 -2.82 7.79 -4.17
CA SER A 60 -4.18 7.25 -4.28
C SER A 60 -4.53 6.62 -5.64
N ALA A 61 -3.78 6.98 -6.68
CA ALA A 61 -3.99 6.48 -8.04
C ALA A 61 -2.76 5.74 -8.57
N ILE A 62 -2.09 4.99 -7.70
CA ILE A 62 -0.88 4.23 -8.07
C ILE A 62 -1.13 2.75 -7.78
N SER A 63 -1.05 1.92 -8.83
CA SER A 63 -0.97 0.47 -8.69
C SER A 63 0.49 0.04 -8.59
N TYR A 64 0.83 -0.63 -7.51
CA TYR A 64 2.18 -1.12 -7.27
C TYR A 64 2.35 -2.52 -7.85
N ILE A 65 3.34 -2.68 -8.70
CA ILE A 65 3.67 -3.95 -9.34
C ILE A 65 5.09 -4.34 -8.95
N TYR A 66 5.24 -5.51 -8.37
CA TYR A 66 6.53 -6.05 -7.97
C TYR A 66 6.81 -7.31 -8.80
N ILE A 67 8.00 -7.40 -9.36
CA ILE A 67 8.45 -8.55 -10.13
C ILE A 67 9.70 -9.10 -9.47
N GLY A 68 9.66 -10.35 -9.06
CA GLY A 68 10.78 -11.03 -8.41
C GLY A 68 10.44 -12.45 -8.03
N THR A 69 11.34 -13.10 -7.31
CA THR A 69 11.11 -14.44 -6.76
C THR A 69 10.17 -14.39 -5.57
N PRO A 70 9.19 -15.31 -5.47
CA PRO A 70 8.29 -15.37 -4.32
C PRO A 70 9.07 -15.69 -3.05
N THR A 71 8.69 -15.07 -1.96
CA THR A 71 9.24 -15.31 -0.64
C THR A 71 8.18 -15.81 0.32
N ASP A 72 8.60 -16.66 1.25
CA ASP A 72 7.77 -17.07 2.37
C ASP A 72 7.66 -15.99 3.46
N ALA A 73 6.99 -16.30 4.56
CA ALA A 73 6.82 -15.38 5.69
C ALA A 73 8.15 -15.04 6.39
N THR A 74 9.20 -15.85 6.21
CA THR A 74 10.54 -15.66 6.78
C THR A 74 11.45 -14.83 5.88
N GLY A 75 11.03 -14.56 4.63
CA GLY A 75 11.79 -13.81 3.64
C GLY A 75 12.74 -14.65 2.80
N GLU A 76 12.66 -15.98 2.92
CA GLU A 76 13.41 -16.91 2.08
C GLU A 76 12.72 -17.11 0.72
N ALA A 77 13.51 -17.29 -0.34
CA ALA A 77 12.98 -17.49 -1.69
C ALA A 77 12.35 -18.88 -1.83
N LEU A 78 11.10 -18.94 -2.25
CA LEU A 78 10.31 -20.15 -2.49
C LEU A 78 10.56 -20.74 -3.89
N GLY A 79 11.80 -20.67 -4.40
CA GLY A 79 12.19 -21.20 -5.69
C GLY A 79 12.68 -20.14 -6.66
N ASP A 80 13.04 -20.55 -7.88
CA ASP A 80 13.62 -19.71 -8.93
C ASP A 80 12.56 -19.12 -9.89
N SER A 81 11.29 -19.47 -9.70
CA SER A 81 10.20 -18.97 -10.56
C SER A 81 9.94 -17.51 -10.32
N MET A 82 9.93 -16.70 -11.39
CA MET A 82 9.54 -15.30 -11.26
C MET A 82 8.03 -15.14 -11.10
N CYS A 83 7.63 -14.36 -10.12
CA CYS A 83 6.23 -14.02 -9.85
C CYS A 83 6.00 -12.52 -9.98
N VAL A 84 4.79 -12.17 -10.36
CA VAL A 84 4.32 -10.78 -10.39
C VAL A 84 3.34 -10.59 -9.25
N GLN A 85 3.60 -9.59 -8.42
CA GLN A 85 2.69 -9.16 -7.39
C GLN A 85 2.07 -7.83 -7.78
N LEU A 86 0.75 -7.76 -7.83
CA LEU A 86 -0.03 -6.54 -8.01
C LEU A 86 -0.62 -6.14 -6.67
N ASN A 87 -0.18 -5.01 -6.14
CA ASN A 87 -0.50 -4.54 -4.79
C ASN A 87 -0.22 -5.63 -3.73
N ASP A 88 -1.24 -6.33 -3.22
CA ASP A 88 -1.13 -7.35 -2.18
C ASP A 88 -1.30 -8.79 -2.69
N LYS A 89 -1.53 -8.97 -4.01
CA LYS A 89 -1.83 -10.27 -4.60
C LYS A 89 -0.76 -10.70 -5.59
N ILE A 90 -0.36 -11.95 -5.50
CA ILE A 90 0.46 -12.59 -6.55
C ILE A 90 -0.50 -12.95 -7.69
N VAL A 91 -0.16 -12.56 -8.90
CA VAL A 91 -0.96 -12.75 -10.11
C VAL A 91 -0.07 -13.24 -11.24
N ASP A 92 -0.65 -14.02 -12.15
CA ASP A 92 0.02 -14.37 -13.39
C ASP A 92 0.01 -13.19 -14.37
N LEU A 93 1.07 -13.11 -15.18
CA LEU A 93 1.18 -12.08 -16.23
C LEU A 93 -0.03 -12.02 -17.14
N LYS A 94 -0.63 -13.17 -17.44
CA LYS A 94 -1.84 -13.29 -18.29
C LYS A 94 -3.08 -12.67 -17.67
N ASP A 95 -3.15 -12.68 -16.33
CA ASP A 95 -4.34 -12.24 -15.59
C ASP A 95 -4.26 -10.78 -15.16
N ILE A 96 -3.12 -10.11 -15.34
CA ILE A 96 -2.91 -8.70 -14.96
C ILE A 96 -4.01 -7.79 -15.51
N LYS A 97 -4.41 -8.01 -16.77
CA LYS A 97 -5.48 -7.24 -17.43
C LYS A 97 -6.80 -7.33 -16.66
N GLY A 98 -7.20 -8.53 -16.26
CA GLY A 98 -8.44 -8.76 -15.50
C GLY A 98 -8.41 -8.08 -14.12
N TYR A 99 -7.31 -8.15 -13.43
CA TYR A 99 -7.12 -7.51 -12.11
C TYR A 99 -7.12 -5.99 -12.21
N LEU A 100 -6.41 -5.42 -13.18
CA LEU A 100 -6.38 -3.96 -13.39
C LEU A 100 -7.74 -3.43 -13.82
N ALA A 101 -8.50 -4.17 -14.64
CA ALA A 101 -9.84 -3.79 -15.04
C ALA A 101 -10.77 -3.71 -13.81
N LYS A 102 -10.72 -4.71 -12.91
CA LYS A 102 -11.48 -4.70 -11.65
C LYS A 102 -11.08 -3.55 -10.75
N GLU A 103 -9.77 -3.30 -10.60
CA GLU A 103 -9.24 -2.19 -9.80
C GLU A 103 -9.73 -0.84 -10.32
N ARG A 104 -9.71 -0.64 -11.64
CA ARG A 104 -10.25 0.58 -12.27
C ARG A 104 -11.75 0.77 -12.03
N GLN A 105 -12.52 -0.30 -11.96
CA GLN A 105 -13.97 -0.20 -11.70
C GLN A 105 -14.28 0.32 -10.31
N THR A 106 -13.43 0.00 -9.32
CA THR A 106 -13.58 0.46 -7.93
C THR A 106 -13.07 1.88 -7.69
N MET A 107 -12.30 2.43 -8.63
CA MET A 107 -11.73 3.77 -8.52
C MET A 107 -12.71 4.86 -8.93
N SER A 108 -12.53 6.07 -8.37
CA SER A 108 -13.28 7.27 -8.79
C SER A 108 -12.93 7.65 -10.24
N ALA A 109 -13.81 8.42 -10.89
CA ALA A 109 -13.59 8.87 -12.28
C ALA A 109 -12.31 9.74 -12.40
N THR A 110 -11.98 10.48 -11.37
CA THR A 110 -10.77 11.33 -11.31
C THR A 110 -9.51 10.46 -11.19
N ASP A 111 -9.54 9.46 -10.32
CA ASP A 111 -8.40 8.56 -10.11
C ASP A 111 -8.13 7.67 -11.33
N ARG A 112 -9.20 7.23 -12.04
CA ARG A 112 -9.06 6.48 -13.30
C ARG A 112 -8.25 7.22 -14.36
N LYS A 113 -8.39 8.56 -14.46
CA LYS A 113 -7.64 9.39 -15.41
C LYS A 113 -6.18 9.59 -15.00
N GLN A 114 -5.89 9.49 -13.70
CA GLN A 114 -4.56 9.69 -13.13
C GLN A 114 -3.85 8.39 -12.80
N LEU A 115 -4.49 7.23 -13.05
CA LEU A 115 -3.93 5.93 -12.75
C LEU A 115 -2.56 5.76 -13.38
N SER A 116 -1.60 5.43 -12.53
CA SER A 116 -0.23 5.13 -12.92
C SER A 116 0.23 3.83 -12.28
N ALA A 117 1.02 3.06 -13.01
CA ALA A 117 1.66 1.86 -12.51
C ALA A 117 3.07 2.18 -12.02
N SER A 118 3.39 1.78 -10.80
CA SER A 118 4.76 1.82 -10.27
C SER A 118 5.34 0.41 -10.28
N VAL A 119 6.22 0.16 -11.24
CA VAL A 119 6.83 -1.16 -11.44
C VAL A 119 8.17 -1.22 -10.72
N ARG A 120 8.33 -2.24 -9.89
CA ARG A 120 9.56 -2.57 -9.19
C ARG A 120 9.98 -3.98 -9.60
N ALA A 121 10.89 -4.06 -10.53
CA ALA A 121 11.41 -5.32 -11.04
C ALA A 121 12.78 -5.62 -10.46
N ASP A 122 13.07 -6.91 -10.26
CA ASP A 122 14.42 -7.36 -9.97
C ASP A 122 15.34 -7.07 -11.16
N LYS A 123 16.59 -6.74 -10.88
CA LYS A 123 17.63 -6.47 -11.88
C LYS A 123 17.84 -7.64 -12.87
N ASN A 124 17.56 -8.85 -12.43
CA ASN A 124 17.72 -10.08 -13.23
C ASN A 124 16.43 -10.44 -13.99
N THR A 125 15.38 -9.60 -13.94
CA THR A 125 14.12 -9.88 -14.63
C THR A 125 14.33 -9.91 -16.14
N PRO A 126 13.93 -11.00 -16.84
CA PRO A 126 14.01 -11.08 -18.29
C PRO A 126 13.19 -9.97 -18.96
N MET A 127 13.74 -9.38 -20.01
CA MET A 127 13.05 -8.31 -20.76
C MET A 127 11.72 -8.76 -21.38
N GLY A 128 11.56 -10.07 -21.67
CA GLY A 128 10.29 -10.63 -22.12
C GLY A 128 9.17 -10.36 -21.14
N VAL A 129 9.39 -10.66 -19.85
CA VAL A 129 8.43 -10.42 -18.76
C VAL A 129 8.04 -8.93 -18.65
N ILE A 130 9.02 -8.05 -18.82
CA ILE A 130 8.78 -6.59 -18.80
C ILE A 130 7.95 -6.14 -20.02
N ASN A 131 8.19 -6.71 -21.18
CA ASN A 131 7.44 -6.39 -22.39
C ASN A 131 6.00 -6.91 -22.31
N ASP A 132 5.79 -8.12 -21.83
CA ASP A 132 4.46 -8.70 -21.61
C ASP A 132 3.66 -7.89 -20.57
N LEU A 133 4.33 -7.48 -19.48
CA LEU A 133 3.73 -6.57 -18.51
C LEU A 133 3.31 -5.23 -19.14
N LYS A 134 4.18 -4.60 -19.92
CA LYS A 134 3.88 -3.34 -20.62
C LYS A 134 2.70 -3.49 -21.57
N GLN A 135 2.61 -4.61 -22.27
CA GLN A 135 1.48 -4.90 -23.15
C GLN A 135 0.19 -5.03 -22.34
N GLY A 136 0.17 -5.80 -21.26
CA GLY A 136 -0.99 -5.95 -20.37
C GLY A 136 -1.45 -4.62 -19.77
N LEU A 137 -0.52 -3.75 -19.35
CA LEU A 137 -0.81 -2.41 -18.87
C LEU A 137 -1.44 -1.52 -19.94
N ARG A 138 -0.89 -1.56 -21.17
CA ARG A 138 -1.41 -0.81 -22.31
C ARG A 138 -2.83 -1.27 -22.70
N GLU A 139 -3.08 -2.56 -22.73
CA GLU A 139 -4.40 -3.13 -22.98
C GLU A 139 -5.42 -2.78 -21.90
N SER A 140 -4.95 -2.59 -20.64
CA SER A 140 -5.77 -2.12 -19.53
C SER A 140 -5.92 -0.60 -19.50
N ASN A 141 -5.39 0.11 -20.51
CA ASN A 141 -5.39 1.56 -20.61
C ASN A 141 -4.70 2.26 -19.42
N VAL A 142 -3.65 1.63 -18.85
CA VAL A 142 -2.74 2.21 -17.85
C VAL A 142 -1.49 2.67 -18.58
N LEU A 143 -1.51 3.92 -19.06
CA LEU A 143 -0.46 4.44 -19.94
C LEU A 143 0.70 5.07 -19.18
N LYS A 144 0.49 5.46 -17.92
CA LYS A 144 1.53 6.05 -17.09
C LYS A 144 2.23 4.94 -16.31
N VAL A 145 3.42 4.58 -16.75
CA VAL A 145 4.24 3.54 -16.13
C VAL A 145 5.54 4.15 -15.62
N ASN A 146 5.82 3.97 -14.35
CA ASN A 146 7.04 4.42 -13.71
C ASN A 146 7.84 3.21 -13.23
N PHE A 147 9.08 3.08 -13.65
CA PHE A 147 9.99 2.07 -13.15
C PHE A 147 10.75 2.64 -11.96
N ALA A 148 10.68 1.95 -10.83
CA ALA A 148 11.46 2.32 -9.66
C ALA A 148 12.90 1.82 -9.82
N ALA A 149 13.85 2.70 -9.52
CA ALA A 149 15.27 2.39 -9.48
C ALA A 149 15.89 3.05 -8.24
N THR A 150 17.05 2.57 -7.79
CA THR A 150 17.85 3.23 -6.77
C THR A 150 18.92 4.09 -7.41
N PHE A 151 19.28 5.19 -6.75
CA PHE A 151 20.40 6.01 -7.24
C PHE A 151 21.70 5.21 -7.23
N LYS A 152 22.42 5.26 -8.34
CA LYS A 152 23.80 4.78 -8.39
C LYS A 152 24.63 5.69 -7.49
N LYS A 153 25.13 5.18 -6.35
CA LYS A 153 26.18 5.87 -5.58
C LYS A 153 27.38 6.02 -6.50
N HIS A 154 27.66 7.24 -6.91
CA HIS A 154 28.93 7.56 -7.53
C HIS A 154 29.98 7.45 -6.44
N ASN A 155 30.67 6.32 -6.37
CA ASN A 155 31.93 6.26 -5.63
C ASN A 155 32.93 7.13 -6.42
N SER A 156 32.99 8.42 -6.08
CA SER A 156 34.17 9.20 -6.33
C SER A 156 35.23 8.72 -5.35
N ALA A 157 35.85 7.58 -5.64
CA ALA A 157 37.16 7.29 -5.13
C ALA A 157 38.08 8.31 -5.81
N ALA A 158 38.29 9.41 -5.12
CA ALA A 158 39.39 10.32 -5.43
C ALA A 158 40.67 9.50 -5.30
N SER A 159 41.28 9.22 -6.43
CA SER A 159 42.69 8.85 -6.51
C SER A 159 43.49 10.09 -6.17
N TYR A 160 44.22 9.96 -5.08
CA TYR A 160 45.43 10.75 -4.82
C TYR A 160 46.59 9.80 -4.94
#